data_01241b583d84945fe71584960d4d4286
#
_entry.id   01241b583d84945fe71584960d4d4286
#
_cell.length_a   1.000
_cell.length_b   1.000
_cell.length_c   1.000
_cell.angle_alpha   90.00
_cell.angle_beta   90.00
_cell.angle_gamma   90.00
#
_symmetry.space_group_name_H-M   'P 1'
#
loop_
_entity.id
_entity.type
_entity.pdbx_description
1 polymer ?
#
loop_
_entity_poly.entity_id
_entity_poly.type
_entity_poly.pdbx_seq_one_letter_code
_entity_poly.pdbx_strand_id
1 'polypeptide(L)'
;NGMPFQVYRYRRRKVFAAGLLLFCGLLYYLSGFVWNIEVNGNSYLSEEVILDFLSEENASFGTKISDIDCAGLEERLRSRYSEVIWTSIKIYGTKMTVDLQENLLPEEQYEQADDAVYDIVAAKDGVITEMITRSGTPCVTAGTEVKKGDLLVGGSLPVLNDDGEVAQYLYRSADADITARVVYTYEDEIPETYVKKVPTGNQKTDYQLTVMNYTIKNPFFRTKEGLYEIITDMKQLHMTDNFYLPVYLVKKTYQEYENVEQTYTEAEVKKLASENLKNYISDLEEKGIQIIEKNVIIERKNQKYVAKGTIEALESIVSYQPTEIIEITSEERQPTDESD
;
A
#
# COMPACT_ATOMS: atom_id res chain seq x y z
N ASN A 1 -1.77 -34.02 -69.88
CA ASN A 1 -1.93 -34.32 -68.45
C ASN A 1 -0.71 -35.12 -67.93
N GLY A 2 0.43 -34.52 -67.82
CA GLY A 2 1.67 -35.17 -67.42
C GLY A 2 2.22 -34.65 -66.13
N MET A 3 2.90 -35.49 -65.38
CA MET A 3 3.61 -35.24 -64.09
C MET A 3 4.36 -33.91 -63.98
N PRO A 4 4.97 -33.32 -65.01
CA PRO A 4 5.67 -32.02 -64.86
C PRO A 4 4.75 -30.84 -64.51
N PHE A 5 3.47 -30.88 -64.89
CA PHE A 5 2.51 -29.80 -64.61
C PHE A 5 2.06 -29.81 -63.13
N GLN A 6 2.00 -30.96 -62.50
CA GLN A 6 1.70 -31.08 -61.08
C GLN A 6 2.89 -30.65 -60.24
N VAL A 7 4.12 -30.93 -60.63
CA VAL A 7 5.37 -30.52 -59.94
C VAL A 7 5.54 -29.02 -59.98
N TYR A 8 5.16 -28.34 -61.07
CA TYR A 8 5.22 -26.86 -61.18
C TYR A 8 4.16 -26.16 -60.31
N ARG A 9 2.97 -26.77 -60.20
CA ARG A 9 1.90 -26.30 -59.31
C ARG A 9 2.22 -26.53 -57.84
N TYR A 10 2.96 -27.58 -57.49
CA TYR A 10 3.46 -27.90 -56.16
C TYR A 10 4.66 -27.03 -55.73
N ARG A 11 5.39 -26.43 -56.65
CA ARG A 11 6.56 -25.58 -56.31
C ARG A 11 6.15 -24.31 -55.57
N ARG A 12 5.01 -23.70 -55.86
CA ARG A 12 4.42 -22.58 -55.10
C ARG A 12 3.87 -23.03 -53.72
N ARG A 13 3.41 -24.25 -53.63
CA ARG A 13 2.94 -24.83 -52.36
C ARG A 13 4.08 -25.21 -51.43
N LYS A 14 5.28 -25.52 -51.91
CA LYS A 14 6.46 -25.81 -51.11
C LYS A 14 6.91 -24.60 -50.30
N VAL A 15 6.85 -23.41 -50.89
CA VAL A 15 7.17 -22.17 -50.17
C VAL A 15 6.15 -21.90 -49.07
N PHE A 16 4.87 -22.13 -49.32
CA PHE A 16 3.82 -22.03 -48.35
C PHE A 16 4.01 -23.03 -47.20
N ALA A 17 4.28 -24.30 -47.52
CA ALA A 17 4.52 -25.34 -46.52
C ALA A 17 5.77 -25.05 -45.70
N ALA A 18 6.86 -24.54 -46.31
CA ALA A 18 8.04 -24.10 -45.59
C ALA A 18 7.77 -22.91 -44.66
N GLY A 19 6.97 -21.93 -45.13
CA GLY A 19 6.53 -20.80 -44.31
C GLY A 19 5.68 -21.22 -43.11
N LEU A 20 4.73 -22.18 -43.35
CA LEU A 20 3.91 -22.73 -42.27
C LEU A 20 4.75 -23.49 -41.23
N LEU A 21 5.72 -24.31 -41.66
CA LEU A 21 6.63 -24.99 -40.74
C LEU A 21 7.48 -24.00 -39.93
N LEU A 22 7.99 -22.95 -40.58
CA LEU A 22 8.74 -21.90 -39.89
C LEU A 22 7.86 -21.17 -38.88
N PHE A 23 6.64 -20.83 -39.23
CA PHE A 23 5.65 -20.22 -38.35
C PHE A 23 5.32 -21.11 -37.13
N CYS A 24 5.04 -22.39 -37.34
CA CYS A 24 4.82 -23.34 -36.24
C CYS A 24 6.07 -23.50 -35.37
N GLY A 25 7.27 -23.53 -35.96
CA GLY A 25 8.53 -23.55 -35.23
C GLY A 25 8.76 -22.29 -34.40
N LEU A 26 8.39 -21.14 -34.92
CA LEU A 26 8.44 -19.88 -34.17
C LEU A 26 7.46 -19.88 -32.98
N LEU A 27 6.22 -20.33 -33.21
CA LEU A 27 5.23 -20.44 -32.11
C LEU A 27 5.71 -21.42 -31.04
N TYR A 28 6.28 -22.57 -31.44
CA TYR A 28 6.86 -23.55 -30.52
C TYR A 28 8.02 -22.93 -29.71
N TYR A 29 8.91 -22.17 -30.36
CA TYR A 29 9.98 -21.46 -29.69
C TYR A 29 9.44 -20.42 -28.68
N LEU A 30 8.47 -19.60 -29.06
CA LEU A 30 7.85 -18.60 -28.20
C LEU A 30 7.07 -19.23 -27.04
N SER A 31 6.57 -20.46 -27.17
CA SER A 31 5.87 -21.16 -26.07
C SER A 31 6.76 -21.52 -24.90
N GLY A 32 8.08 -21.44 -25.05
CA GLY A 32 9.05 -21.71 -24.00
C GLY A 32 9.34 -20.54 -23.05
N PHE A 33 8.64 -19.40 -23.22
CA PHE A 33 8.91 -18.18 -22.47
C PHE A 33 7.62 -17.64 -21.82
N VAL A 34 7.79 -16.88 -20.74
CA VAL A 34 6.70 -16.14 -20.09
C VAL A 34 6.46 -14.82 -20.84
N TRP A 35 5.23 -14.64 -21.37
CA TRP A 35 4.84 -13.44 -22.12
C TRP A 35 3.74 -12.64 -21.44
N ASN A 36 3.12 -13.18 -20.39
CA ASN A 36 2.12 -12.47 -19.61
C ASN A 36 2.29 -12.84 -18.13
N ILE A 37 2.18 -11.85 -17.27
CA ILE A 37 2.19 -12.02 -15.81
C ILE A 37 0.92 -11.36 -15.31
N GLU A 38 0.14 -12.10 -14.54
CA GLU A 38 -1.10 -11.62 -13.90
C GLU A 38 -0.97 -11.78 -12.40
N VAL A 39 -1.21 -10.71 -11.68
CA VAL A 39 -1.16 -10.66 -10.22
C VAL A 39 -2.57 -10.53 -9.69
N ASN A 40 -2.96 -11.39 -8.75
CA ASN A 40 -4.30 -11.40 -8.15
C ASN A 40 -4.19 -11.40 -6.63
N GLY A 41 -5.17 -10.74 -5.98
CA GLY A 41 -5.30 -10.74 -4.52
C GLY A 41 -4.42 -9.73 -3.79
N ASN A 42 -3.71 -8.88 -4.54
CA ASN A 42 -2.96 -7.77 -3.99
C ASN A 42 -3.92 -6.61 -3.62
N SER A 43 -3.78 -6.11 -2.40
CA SER A 43 -4.56 -4.98 -1.88
C SER A 43 -3.66 -3.89 -1.31
N TYR A 44 -2.64 -4.26 -0.55
CA TYR A 44 -1.65 -3.37 0.04
C TYR A 44 -0.43 -3.21 -0.87
N LEU A 45 0.11 -4.31 -1.36
CA LEU A 45 1.22 -4.28 -2.31
C LEU A 45 0.70 -3.96 -3.70
N SER A 46 1.28 -2.95 -4.35
CA SER A 46 0.93 -2.66 -5.74
C SER A 46 1.44 -3.76 -6.68
N GLU A 47 0.76 -3.93 -7.82
CA GLU A 47 1.21 -4.86 -8.87
C GLU A 47 2.66 -4.57 -9.30
N GLU A 48 3.06 -3.29 -9.38
CA GLU A 48 4.42 -2.88 -9.76
C GLU A 48 5.47 -3.44 -8.81
N VAL A 49 5.24 -3.39 -7.48
CA VAL A 49 6.17 -3.92 -6.47
C VAL A 49 6.40 -5.42 -6.66
N ILE A 50 5.34 -6.16 -6.99
CA ILE A 50 5.43 -7.60 -7.23
C ILE A 50 6.15 -7.90 -8.54
N LEU A 51 5.89 -7.12 -9.60
CA LEU A 51 6.58 -7.24 -10.89
C LEU A 51 8.07 -6.90 -10.77
N ASP A 52 8.42 -5.90 -9.98
CA ASP A 52 9.83 -5.53 -9.70
C ASP A 52 10.54 -6.66 -8.95
N PHE A 53 9.90 -7.23 -7.92
CA PHE A 53 10.42 -8.41 -7.23
C PHE A 53 10.67 -9.58 -8.20
N LEU A 54 9.71 -9.91 -9.06
CA LEU A 54 9.87 -10.97 -10.05
C LEU A 54 11.01 -10.66 -11.03
N SER A 55 11.20 -9.39 -11.39
CA SER A 55 12.29 -8.95 -12.26
C SER A 55 13.66 -9.11 -11.60
N GLU A 56 13.80 -8.76 -10.32
CA GLU A 56 15.01 -8.97 -9.52
C GLU A 56 15.37 -10.46 -9.42
N GLU A 57 14.35 -11.32 -9.31
CA GLU A 57 14.50 -12.78 -9.22
C GLU A 57 14.62 -13.46 -10.60
N ASN A 58 14.80 -12.72 -11.68
CA ASN A 58 14.89 -13.20 -13.06
C ASN A 58 13.67 -14.01 -13.53
N ALA A 59 12.48 -13.67 -13.05
CA ALA A 59 11.21 -14.29 -13.41
C ALA A 59 10.24 -13.30 -14.10
N SER A 60 10.80 -12.39 -14.93
CA SER A 60 10.09 -11.34 -15.61
C SER A 60 9.60 -11.73 -17.01
N PHE A 61 8.95 -10.77 -17.68
CA PHE A 61 8.54 -10.87 -19.07
C PHE A 61 9.72 -11.27 -20.00
N GLY A 62 9.55 -12.33 -20.78
CA GLY A 62 10.56 -12.83 -21.69
C GLY A 62 11.54 -13.84 -21.06
N THR A 63 11.35 -14.22 -19.81
CA THR A 63 12.16 -15.26 -19.16
C THR A 63 11.73 -16.64 -19.61
N LYS A 64 12.71 -17.53 -19.78
CA LYS A 64 12.46 -18.92 -20.18
C LYS A 64 11.81 -19.70 -19.04
N ILE A 65 10.71 -20.39 -19.33
CA ILE A 65 9.91 -21.11 -18.32
C ILE A 65 10.74 -22.15 -17.57
N SER A 66 11.70 -22.83 -18.27
CA SER A 66 12.55 -23.84 -17.64
C SER A 66 13.50 -23.30 -16.57
N ASP A 67 13.73 -21.99 -16.56
CA ASP A 67 14.72 -21.35 -15.68
C ASP A 67 14.04 -20.71 -14.44
N ILE A 68 12.70 -20.83 -14.37
CA ILE A 68 11.88 -20.26 -13.29
C ILE A 68 11.56 -21.36 -12.27
N ASP A 69 12.02 -21.14 -11.03
CA ASP A 69 11.65 -21.95 -9.87
C ASP A 69 10.47 -21.29 -9.13
N CYS A 70 9.25 -21.70 -9.49
CA CYS A 70 8.03 -21.13 -8.88
C CYS A 70 7.99 -21.35 -7.36
N ALA A 71 8.40 -22.51 -6.85
CA ALA A 71 8.35 -22.80 -5.42
C ALA A 71 9.35 -21.94 -4.63
N GLY A 72 10.56 -21.77 -5.16
CA GLY A 72 11.56 -20.88 -4.56
C GLY A 72 11.14 -19.41 -4.60
N LEU A 73 10.44 -18.97 -5.66
CA LEU A 73 9.87 -17.62 -5.75
C LEU A 73 8.78 -17.39 -4.71
N GLU A 74 7.89 -18.37 -4.50
CA GLU A 74 6.84 -18.28 -3.47
C GLU A 74 7.43 -18.12 -2.07
N GLU A 75 8.49 -18.86 -1.74
CA GLU A 75 9.16 -18.77 -0.45
C GLU A 75 9.85 -17.41 -0.26
N ARG A 76 10.59 -16.94 -1.27
CA ARG A 76 11.29 -15.66 -1.21
C ARG A 76 10.32 -14.47 -1.13
N LEU A 77 9.18 -14.54 -1.84
CA LEU A 77 8.17 -13.49 -1.79
C LEU A 77 7.57 -13.38 -0.39
N ARG A 78 7.21 -14.49 0.25
CA ARG A 78 6.73 -14.48 1.64
C ARG A 78 7.79 -14.05 2.65
N SER A 79 9.06 -14.38 2.41
CA SER A 79 10.16 -13.97 3.31
C SER A 79 10.49 -12.48 3.19
N ARG A 80 10.26 -11.88 2.02
CA ARG A 80 10.57 -10.47 1.76
C ARG A 80 9.44 -9.54 2.21
N TYR A 81 8.18 -9.97 2.07
CA TYR A 81 6.99 -9.20 2.39
C TYR A 81 6.19 -9.90 3.48
N SER A 82 6.33 -9.41 4.71
CA SER A 82 5.67 -9.97 5.91
C SER A 82 4.15 -9.88 5.84
N GLU A 83 3.64 -8.96 5.02
CA GLU A 83 2.22 -8.77 4.76
C GLU A 83 1.60 -9.92 3.97
N VAL A 84 2.43 -10.69 3.24
CA VAL A 84 1.96 -11.81 2.40
C VAL A 84 1.87 -13.10 3.22
N ILE A 85 0.64 -13.49 3.59
CA ILE A 85 0.37 -14.73 4.34
C ILE A 85 0.50 -15.96 3.44
N TRP A 86 -0.01 -15.85 2.22
CA TRP A 86 -0.05 -16.95 1.27
C TRP A 86 0.20 -16.44 -0.14
N THR A 87 0.93 -17.23 -0.93
CA THR A 87 1.15 -16.98 -2.34
C THR A 87 1.24 -18.29 -3.13
N SER A 88 0.81 -18.23 -4.37
CA SER A 88 0.93 -19.36 -5.33
C SER A 88 1.31 -18.81 -6.69
N ILE A 89 2.43 -19.28 -7.23
CA ILE A 89 2.96 -18.90 -8.54
C ILE A 89 2.84 -20.09 -9.49
N LYS A 90 2.08 -19.93 -10.55
CA LYS A 90 1.83 -21.00 -11.55
C LYS A 90 2.04 -20.47 -12.96
N ILE A 91 2.58 -21.34 -13.81
CA ILE A 91 2.77 -21.03 -15.22
C ILE A 91 1.89 -21.98 -16.06
N TYR A 92 0.98 -21.40 -16.84
CA TYR A 92 0.14 -22.11 -17.78
C TYR A 92 0.41 -21.58 -19.18
N GLY A 93 0.98 -22.44 -20.07
CA GLY A 93 1.41 -22.00 -21.39
C GLY A 93 2.48 -20.92 -21.29
N THR A 94 2.19 -19.69 -21.71
CA THR A 94 3.09 -18.54 -21.67
C THR A 94 2.64 -17.47 -20.65
N LYS A 95 1.66 -17.81 -19.82
CA LYS A 95 1.11 -16.96 -18.77
C LYS A 95 1.58 -17.42 -17.39
N MET A 96 2.15 -16.52 -16.63
CA MET A 96 2.43 -16.70 -15.20
C MET A 96 1.31 -16.04 -14.41
N THR A 97 0.74 -16.74 -13.45
CA THR A 97 -0.24 -16.21 -12.50
C THR A 97 0.35 -16.23 -11.12
N VAL A 98 0.31 -15.09 -10.45
CA VAL A 98 0.75 -14.89 -9.06
C VAL A 98 -0.49 -14.58 -8.25
N ASP A 99 -0.98 -15.56 -7.52
CA ASP A 99 -2.08 -15.40 -6.59
C ASP A 99 -1.50 -15.18 -5.19
N LEU A 100 -1.95 -14.14 -4.48
CA LEU A 100 -1.48 -13.84 -3.14
C LEU A 100 -2.63 -13.43 -2.22
N GLN A 101 -2.40 -13.62 -0.93
CA GLN A 101 -3.30 -13.19 0.12
C GLN A 101 -2.49 -12.42 1.16
N GLU A 102 -2.90 -11.19 1.40
CA GLU A 102 -2.25 -10.26 2.32
C GLU A 102 -2.98 -10.22 3.67
N ASN A 103 -2.22 -9.97 4.74
CA ASN A 103 -2.77 -9.62 6.03
C ASN A 103 -2.95 -8.10 6.09
N LEU A 104 -4.18 -7.66 6.21
CA LEU A 104 -4.53 -6.23 6.28
C LEU A 104 -4.34 -5.63 7.69
N LEU A 105 -3.96 -6.45 8.67
CA LEU A 105 -3.65 -5.97 10.01
C LEU A 105 -2.14 -5.72 10.08
N PRO A 106 -1.68 -4.46 10.15
CA PRO A 106 -0.32 -4.18 10.53
C PRO A 106 -0.16 -4.67 11.98
N GLU A 107 0.51 -5.79 12.19
CA GLU A 107 1.17 -6.00 13.46
C GLU A 107 2.25 -4.91 13.55
N GLU A 108 2.00 -3.86 14.30
CA GLU A 108 3.08 -3.04 14.84
C GLU A 108 3.94 -3.96 15.71
N GLN A 109 4.83 -4.71 15.07
CA GLN A 109 5.91 -5.41 15.76
C GLN A 109 6.86 -4.32 16.21
N TYR A 110 6.62 -3.82 17.43
CA TYR A 110 7.69 -3.19 18.17
C TYR A 110 8.74 -4.29 18.38
N GLU A 111 9.89 -4.17 17.71
CA GLU A 111 11.06 -4.99 18.00
C GLU A 111 11.44 -4.71 19.47
N GLN A 112 10.87 -5.50 20.39
CA GLN A 112 11.27 -5.52 21.77
C GLN A 112 12.65 -6.20 21.78
N ALA A 113 13.68 -5.45 22.12
CA ALA A 113 14.96 -6.05 22.43
C ALA A 113 14.75 -7.09 23.55
N ASP A 114 15.22 -8.29 23.37
CA ASP A 114 14.91 -9.50 24.18
C ASP A 114 15.13 -9.35 25.70
N ASP A 115 15.81 -8.30 26.18
CA ASP A 115 16.11 -8.05 27.61
C ASP A 115 15.67 -6.67 28.13
N ALA A 116 14.98 -5.82 27.35
CA ALA A 116 14.57 -4.50 27.78
C ALA A 116 13.18 -4.50 28.43
N VAL A 117 13.05 -3.80 29.54
CA VAL A 117 11.75 -3.56 30.21
C VAL A 117 11.18 -2.24 29.71
N TYR A 118 9.89 -2.23 29.42
CA TYR A 118 9.20 -1.08 28.84
C TYR A 118 8.06 -0.58 29.73
N ASP A 119 7.94 0.73 29.81
CA ASP A 119 6.78 1.46 30.30
C ASP A 119 5.80 1.72 29.14
N ILE A 120 4.53 1.92 29.48
CA ILE A 120 3.53 2.42 28.54
C ILE A 120 3.30 3.90 28.81
N VAL A 121 3.50 4.72 27.76
CA VAL A 121 3.27 6.17 27.78
C VAL A 121 2.21 6.56 26.76
N ALA A 122 1.58 7.72 26.95
CA ALA A 122 0.57 8.23 26.01
C ALA A 122 1.23 8.65 24.68
N ALA A 123 0.76 8.07 23.57
CA ALA A 123 1.19 8.45 22.22
C ALA A 123 0.62 9.80 21.77
N LYS A 124 -0.55 10.20 22.33
CA LYS A 124 -1.30 11.43 21.99
C LYS A 124 -1.99 12.01 23.22
N ASP A 125 -2.40 13.27 23.11
CA ASP A 125 -3.26 13.93 24.09
C ASP A 125 -4.67 13.34 24.02
N GLY A 126 -5.31 13.10 25.14
CA GLY A 126 -6.67 12.57 25.16
C GLY A 126 -7.22 12.34 26.57
N VAL A 127 -8.43 11.81 26.63
CA VAL A 127 -9.07 11.41 27.88
C VAL A 127 -9.26 9.88 27.84
N ILE A 128 -8.68 9.18 28.80
CA ILE A 128 -8.78 7.72 28.91
C ILE A 128 -10.23 7.31 29.09
N THR A 129 -10.75 6.48 28.21
CA THR A 129 -12.12 5.93 28.29
C THR A 129 -12.14 4.54 28.89
N GLU A 130 -11.17 3.70 28.52
CA GLU A 130 -11.05 2.34 28.97
C GLU A 130 -9.57 1.97 29.15
N MET A 131 -9.28 1.18 30.21
CA MET A 131 -7.95 0.72 30.50
C MET A 131 -8.01 -0.68 31.12
N ILE A 132 -7.32 -1.64 30.48
CA ILE A 132 -7.20 -3.03 30.97
C ILE A 132 -5.71 -3.33 31.09
N THR A 133 -5.19 -3.34 32.32
CA THR A 133 -3.77 -3.64 32.60
C THR A 133 -3.59 -5.13 32.83
N ARG A 134 -2.70 -5.77 32.06
CA ARG A 134 -2.29 -7.17 32.21
C ARG A 134 -0.99 -7.33 33.01
N SER A 135 -0.06 -6.36 32.86
CA SER A 135 1.23 -6.35 33.53
C SER A 135 1.70 -4.90 33.75
N GLY A 136 2.39 -4.66 34.87
CA GLY A 136 2.89 -3.35 35.27
C GLY A 136 2.04 -2.66 36.31
N THR A 137 2.45 -1.45 36.71
CA THR A 137 1.77 -0.62 37.71
C THR A 137 1.01 0.49 37.02
N PRO A 138 -0.35 0.52 37.06
CA PRO A 138 -1.13 1.59 36.44
C PRO A 138 -0.92 2.91 37.19
N CYS A 139 -0.57 3.98 36.45
CA CYS A 139 -0.36 5.32 36.99
C CYS A 139 -1.57 6.25 36.77
N VAL A 140 -2.49 5.85 35.91
CA VAL A 140 -3.70 6.58 35.54
C VAL A 140 -4.92 5.67 35.56
N THR A 141 -6.12 6.26 35.51
CA THR A 141 -7.40 5.54 35.48
C THR A 141 -8.31 6.07 34.38
N ALA A 142 -9.38 5.33 34.06
CA ALA A 142 -10.41 5.80 33.16
C ALA A 142 -10.98 7.16 33.67
N GLY A 143 -11.18 8.09 32.73
CA GLY A 143 -11.57 9.49 33.00
C GLY A 143 -10.40 10.45 33.20
N THR A 144 -9.16 9.99 33.27
CA THR A 144 -7.97 10.87 33.40
C THR A 144 -7.66 11.53 32.05
N GLU A 145 -7.42 12.82 32.06
CA GLU A 145 -6.85 13.57 30.93
C GLU A 145 -5.33 13.39 30.93
N VAL A 146 -4.79 12.98 29.76
CA VAL A 146 -3.37 12.70 29.58
C VAL A 146 -2.83 13.48 28.39
N LYS A 147 -1.55 13.80 28.45
CA LYS A 147 -0.78 14.42 27.36
C LYS A 147 0.18 13.42 26.76
N LYS A 148 0.56 13.65 25.52
CA LYS A 148 1.58 12.87 24.86
C LYS A 148 2.85 12.79 25.70
N GLY A 149 3.31 11.56 25.99
CA GLY A 149 4.47 11.26 26.80
C GLY A 149 4.17 11.01 28.29
N ASP A 150 2.95 11.22 28.75
CA ASP A 150 2.58 10.90 30.14
C ASP A 150 2.65 9.39 30.39
N LEU A 151 3.19 9.00 31.56
CA LEU A 151 3.28 7.60 31.96
C LEU A 151 1.90 7.05 32.29
N LEU A 152 1.48 6.02 31.57
CA LEU A 152 0.19 5.35 31.76
C LEU A 152 0.32 4.10 32.63
N VAL A 153 1.32 3.25 32.32
CA VAL A 153 1.64 2.04 33.09
C VAL A 153 3.15 1.90 33.21
N GLY A 154 3.62 1.85 34.46
CA GLY A 154 5.05 1.66 34.76
C GLY A 154 5.43 0.18 34.75
N GLY A 155 6.60 -0.12 34.16
CA GLY A 155 7.24 -1.44 34.18
C GLY A 155 8.00 -1.74 35.47
N SER A 156 8.11 -0.76 36.40
CA SER A 156 8.71 -0.94 37.71
C SER A 156 7.65 -1.22 38.76
N LEU A 157 7.77 -2.36 39.45
CA LEU A 157 6.88 -2.75 40.55
C LEU A 157 7.63 -2.59 41.89
N PRO A 158 7.18 -1.70 42.78
CA PRO A 158 7.81 -1.58 44.10
C PRO A 158 7.43 -2.79 44.97
N VAL A 159 8.40 -3.44 45.55
CA VAL A 159 8.24 -4.49 46.57
C VAL A 159 8.45 -3.86 47.93
N LEU A 160 7.40 -3.86 48.76
CA LEU A 160 7.40 -3.29 50.08
C LEU A 160 7.94 -4.29 51.11
N ASN A 161 8.68 -3.79 52.13
CA ASN A 161 9.03 -4.56 53.30
C ASN A 161 7.86 -4.58 54.29
N ASP A 162 8.04 -5.27 55.45
CA ASP A 162 7.02 -5.36 56.52
C ASP A 162 6.68 -4.00 57.14
N ASP A 163 7.56 -3.02 57.02
CA ASP A 163 7.36 -1.64 57.54
C ASP A 163 6.67 -0.73 56.49
N GLY A 164 6.38 -1.23 55.29
CA GLY A 164 5.69 -0.50 54.19
C GLY A 164 6.65 0.39 53.37
N GLU A 165 7.97 0.24 53.51
CA GLU A 165 8.95 0.92 52.70
C GLU A 165 9.34 0.10 51.47
N VAL A 166 9.75 0.74 50.36
CA VAL A 166 10.20 0.07 49.16
C VAL A 166 11.55 -0.62 49.41
N ALA A 167 11.54 -1.95 49.50
CA ALA A 167 12.75 -2.76 49.71
C ALA A 167 13.53 -2.96 48.39
N GLN A 168 12.82 -3.14 47.28
CA GLN A 168 13.40 -3.32 45.93
C GLN A 168 12.36 -3.02 44.85
N TYR A 169 12.83 -2.80 43.64
CA TYR A 169 11.97 -2.76 42.45
C TYR A 169 12.10 -4.05 41.63
N LEU A 170 10.99 -4.61 41.27
CA LEU A 170 10.90 -5.70 40.28
C LEU A 170 10.56 -5.08 38.94
N TYR A 171 11.39 -5.34 37.95
CA TYR A 171 11.20 -4.81 36.59
C TYR A 171 10.52 -5.83 35.70
N ARG A 172 9.41 -5.42 35.07
CA ARG A 172 8.64 -6.23 34.14
C ARG A 172 7.97 -5.32 33.11
N SER A 173 8.12 -5.63 31.83
CA SER A 173 7.48 -4.85 30.77
C SER A 173 6.00 -4.65 31.01
N ALA A 174 5.54 -3.42 30.91
CA ALA A 174 4.15 -3.06 31.02
C ALA A 174 3.36 -3.62 29.83
N ASP A 175 2.14 -4.13 30.10
CA ASP A 175 1.21 -4.64 29.11
C ASP A 175 -0.21 -4.22 29.49
N ALA A 176 -0.85 -3.44 28.64
CA ALA A 176 -2.20 -2.94 28.86
C ALA A 176 -2.87 -2.54 27.54
N ASP A 177 -4.19 -2.73 27.47
CA ASP A 177 -5.04 -2.15 26.44
C ASP A 177 -5.61 -0.83 26.99
N ILE A 178 -5.30 0.28 26.33
CA ILE A 178 -5.71 1.61 26.75
C ILE A 178 -6.37 2.32 25.58
N THR A 179 -7.65 2.63 25.71
CA THR A 179 -8.42 3.40 24.74
C THR A 179 -8.69 4.79 25.30
N ALA A 180 -8.47 5.80 24.49
CA ALA A 180 -8.75 7.19 24.85
C ALA A 180 -9.63 7.88 23.80
N ARG A 181 -10.35 8.89 24.27
CA ARG A 181 -11.01 9.87 23.42
C ARG A 181 -10.00 10.93 23.02
N VAL A 182 -9.75 11.02 21.71
CA VAL A 182 -8.83 11.97 21.10
C VAL A 182 -9.60 12.93 20.22
N VAL A 183 -9.15 14.18 20.16
CA VAL A 183 -9.76 15.21 19.31
C VAL A 183 -8.82 15.56 18.17
N TYR A 184 -9.28 15.29 16.95
CA TYR A 184 -8.60 15.66 15.72
C TYR A 184 -9.10 17.02 15.23
N THR A 185 -8.19 17.86 14.82
CA THR A 185 -8.52 19.10 14.12
C THR A 185 -8.54 18.82 12.61
N TYR A 186 -9.67 19.10 11.97
CA TYR A 186 -9.83 19.02 10.54
C TYR A 186 -9.81 20.41 9.93
N GLU A 187 -9.02 20.62 8.87
CA GLU A 187 -9.00 21.83 8.07
C GLU A 187 -8.73 21.47 6.61
N ASP A 188 -9.61 21.92 5.72
CA ASP A 188 -9.51 21.71 4.27
C ASP A 188 -9.83 23.02 3.54
N GLU A 189 -9.00 23.41 2.59
CA GLU A 189 -9.15 24.63 1.80
C GLU A 189 -9.57 24.31 0.37
N ILE A 190 -10.72 24.80 -0.04
CA ILE A 190 -11.25 24.67 -1.40
C ILE A 190 -11.17 26.03 -2.08
N PRO A 191 -10.41 26.16 -3.19
CA PRO A 191 -10.36 27.42 -3.95
C PRO A 191 -11.74 27.75 -4.53
N GLU A 192 -12.06 29.05 -4.67
CA GLU A 192 -13.33 29.50 -5.26
C GLU A 192 -13.42 29.17 -6.75
N THR A 193 -12.27 29.18 -7.46
CA THR A 193 -12.20 28.86 -8.87
C THR A 193 -11.37 27.62 -9.12
N TYR A 194 -11.69 26.89 -10.15
CA TYR A 194 -10.95 25.75 -10.63
C TYR A 194 -10.85 25.74 -12.14
N VAL A 195 -9.81 25.09 -12.64
CA VAL A 195 -9.61 24.91 -14.09
C VAL A 195 -10.28 23.61 -14.52
N LYS A 196 -11.33 23.73 -15.30
CA LYS A 196 -12.02 22.59 -15.89
C LYS A 196 -11.47 22.31 -17.28
N LYS A 197 -11.06 21.08 -17.51
CA LYS A 197 -10.74 20.59 -18.86
C LYS A 197 -12.06 20.35 -19.61
N VAL A 198 -12.31 21.13 -20.63
CA VAL A 198 -13.50 21.01 -21.48
C VAL A 198 -13.10 20.43 -22.83
N PRO A 199 -13.59 19.23 -23.20
CA PRO A 199 -13.30 18.63 -24.49
C PRO A 199 -13.80 19.52 -25.64
N THR A 200 -12.96 19.80 -26.63
CA THR A 200 -13.34 20.57 -27.82
C THR A 200 -14.14 19.75 -28.82
N GLY A 201 -14.25 18.44 -28.61
CA GLY A 201 -14.88 17.49 -29.50
C GLY A 201 -13.91 16.93 -30.57
N ASN A 202 -12.74 17.47 -30.71
CA ASN A 202 -11.74 16.97 -31.61
C ASN A 202 -11.01 15.77 -31.00
N GLN A 203 -11.02 14.65 -31.75
CA GLN A 203 -10.38 13.42 -31.32
C GLN A 203 -9.55 12.83 -32.46
N LYS A 204 -8.37 12.31 -32.14
CA LYS A 204 -7.51 11.58 -33.06
C LYS A 204 -7.05 10.27 -32.43
N THR A 205 -7.00 9.24 -33.23
CA THR A 205 -6.56 7.92 -32.80
C THR A 205 -5.29 7.51 -33.53
N ASP A 206 -4.30 7.07 -32.78
CA ASP A 206 -3.06 6.47 -33.26
C ASP A 206 -3.01 5.00 -32.88
N TYR A 207 -2.56 4.16 -33.80
CA TYR A 207 -2.33 2.74 -33.56
C TYR A 207 -0.84 2.45 -33.67
N GLN A 208 -0.29 1.82 -32.65
CA GLN A 208 1.11 1.41 -32.56
C GLN A 208 1.17 -0.10 -32.32
N LEU A 209 2.17 -0.74 -32.87
CA LEU A 209 2.43 -2.17 -32.65
C LEU A 209 3.74 -2.29 -31.85
N THR A 210 3.68 -2.90 -30.68
CA THR A 210 4.87 -3.19 -29.89
C THR A 210 5.17 -4.67 -29.95
N VAL A 211 6.38 -5.04 -30.37
CA VAL A 211 6.86 -6.44 -30.42
C VAL A 211 8.06 -6.50 -29.49
N MET A 212 7.94 -7.26 -28.39
CA MET A 212 8.93 -7.26 -27.31
C MET A 212 9.20 -5.81 -26.85
N ASN A 213 10.43 -5.31 -27.03
CA ASN A 213 10.85 -3.96 -26.65
C ASN A 213 10.82 -2.95 -27.80
N TYR A 214 10.36 -3.36 -29.00
CA TYR A 214 10.34 -2.51 -30.19
C TYR A 214 8.94 -2.01 -30.51
N THR A 215 8.76 -0.69 -30.48
CA THR A 215 7.47 -0.06 -30.86
C THR A 215 7.54 0.51 -32.28
N ILE A 216 6.69 -0.02 -33.14
CA ILE A 216 6.46 0.46 -34.50
C ILE A 216 5.37 1.51 -34.43
N LYS A 217 5.76 2.78 -34.61
CA LYS A 217 4.84 3.94 -34.61
C LYS A 217 4.34 4.22 -36.01
N ASN A 218 3.12 4.76 -36.10
CA ASN A 218 2.58 5.23 -37.36
C ASN A 218 3.31 6.50 -37.85
N PRO A 219 4.09 6.46 -38.95
CA PRO A 219 4.86 7.61 -39.40
C PRO A 219 4.01 8.76 -39.95
N PHE A 220 2.75 8.49 -40.25
CA PHE A 220 1.81 9.49 -40.80
C PHE A 220 0.97 10.17 -39.71
N PHE A 221 1.06 9.68 -38.46
CA PHE A 221 0.32 10.27 -37.36
C PHE A 221 0.98 11.58 -36.92
N ARG A 222 0.22 12.66 -36.93
CA ARG A 222 0.64 13.97 -36.42
C ARG A 222 -0.49 14.61 -35.60
N THR A 223 -0.14 15.08 -34.43
CA THR A 223 -1.01 15.96 -33.62
C THR A 223 -0.73 17.42 -34.01
N LYS A 224 -1.74 18.27 -33.94
CA LYS A 224 -1.54 19.73 -33.97
C LYS A 224 -1.01 20.18 -32.60
N GLU A 225 -0.50 21.40 -32.52
CA GLU A 225 -0.24 22.05 -31.24
C GLU A 225 -1.54 22.23 -30.47
N GLY A 226 -1.57 21.83 -29.22
CA GLY A 226 -2.77 21.87 -28.37
C GLY A 226 -2.60 21.05 -27.09
N LEU A 227 -3.59 21.14 -26.21
CA LEU A 227 -3.67 20.35 -25.01
C LEU A 227 -4.47 19.07 -25.30
N TYR A 228 -3.86 17.93 -25.03
CA TYR A 228 -4.49 16.63 -25.28
C TYR A 228 -4.47 15.77 -24.02
N GLU A 229 -5.59 15.18 -23.74
CA GLU A 229 -5.70 14.02 -22.86
C GLU A 229 -5.45 12.76 -23.68
N ILE A 230 -4.50 11.93 -23.25
CA ILE A 230 -4.09 10.73 -24.00
C ILE A 230 -4.61 9.52 -23.25
N ILE A 231 -5.62 8.87 -23.84
CA ILE A 231 -6.13 7.60 -23.35
C ILE A 231 -5.40 6.49 -24.10
N THR A 232 -4.68 5.65 -23.37
CA THR A 232 -3.93 4.52 -23.93
C THR A 232 -4.65 3.23 -23.60
N ASP A 233 -5.05 2.49 -24.63
CA ASP A 233 -5.62 1.15 -24.52
C ASP A 233 -4.60 0.18 -25.13
N MET A 234 -4.12 -0.75 -24.32
CA MET A 234 -3.09 -1.72 -24.70
C MET A 234 -3.69 -3.13 -24.66
N LYS A 235 -3.64 -3.83 -25.78
CA LYS A 235 -4.10 -5.20 -25.89
C LYS A 235 -2.98 -6.11 -26.33
N GLN A 236 -2.65 -7.08 -25.49
CA GLN A 236 -1.71 -8.14 -25.84
C GLN A 236 -2.37 -9.15 -26.73
N LEU A 237 -1.70 -9.57 -27.81
CA LEU A 237 -2.18 -10.62 -28.67
C LEU A 237 -2.00 -11.98 -28.00
N HIS A 238 -3.08 -12.75 -27.97
CA HIS A 238 -3.08 -14.12 -27.49
C HIS A 238 -3.82 -15.05 -28.45
N MET A 239 -3.44 -16.30 -28.50
CA MET A 239 -4.10 -17.32 -29.32
C MET A 239 -5.13 -18.12 -28.52
N THR A 240 -4.86 -18.30 -27.22
CA THR A 240 -5.74 -18.90 -26.22
C THR A 240 -5.58 -18.15 -24.91
N ASP A 241 -6.43 -18.42 -23.92
CA ASP A 241 -6.39 -17.76 -22.59
C ASP A 241 -5.04 -17.93 -21.86
N ASN A 242 -4.26 -18.94 -22.24
CA ASN A 242 -2.97 -19.24 -21.63
C ASN A 242 -1.79 -19.12 -22.62
N PHE A 243 -2.04 -18.71 -23.88
CA PHE A 243 -0.98 -18.57 -24.88
C PHE A 243 -0.90 -17.14 -25.40
N TYR A 244 -0.13 -16.34 -24.74
CA TYR A 244 0.17 -14.96 -25.08
C TYR A 244 1.38 -14.84 -25.98
N LEU A 245 1.40 -13.84 -26.83
CA LEU A 245 2.52 -13.49 -27.69
C LEU A 245 3.18 -12.19 -27.19
N PRO A 246 4.46 -11.98 -27.43
CA PRO A 246 5.16 -10.73 -27.07
C PRO A 246 4.80 -9.58 -28.04
N VAL A 247 3.53 -9.44 -28.35
CA VAL A 247 3.00 -8.48 -29.33
C VAL A 247 1.82 -7.74 -28.72
N TYR A 248 1.91 -6.41 -28.66
CA TYR A 248 0.87 -5.55 -28.14
C TYR A 248 0.35 -4.61 -29.22
N LEU A 249 -0.95 -4.51 -29.34
CA LEU A 249 -1.62 -3.46 -30.09
C LEU A 249 -1.92 -2.32 -29.13
N VAL A 250 -1.29 -1.19 -29.34
CA VAL A 250 -1.47 0.02 -28.52
C VAL A 250 -2.31 1.01 -29.31
N LYS A 251 -3.50 1.32 -28.79
CA LYS A 251 -4.39 2.35 -29.31
C LYS A 251 -4.26 3.59 -28.42
N LYS A 252 -3.78 4.69 -28.97
CA LYS A 252 -3.71 5.99 -28.29
C LYS A 252 -4.77 6.92 -28.84
N THR A 253 -5.67 7.33 -27.99
CA THR A 253 -6.72 8.29 -28.31
C THR A 253 -6.33 9.64 -27.74
N TYR A 254 -6.08 10.62 -28.61
CA TYR A 254 -5.78 11.99 -28.26
C TYR A 254 -7.05 12.80 -28.30
N GLN A 255 -7.53 13.21 -27.13
CA GLN A 255 -8.73 14.02 -26.98
C GLN A 255 -8.30 15.46 -26.67
N GLU A 256 -8.58 16.38 -27.60
CA GLU A 256 -8.25 17.79 -27.43
C GLU A 256 -9.17 18.42 -26.40
N TYR A 257 -8.60 19.22 -25.49
CA TYR A 257 -9.36 19.97 -24.50
C TYR A 257 -8.84 21.40 -24.37
N GLU A 258 -9.69 22.27 -23.85
CA GLU A 258 -9.36 23.60 -23.44
C GLU A 258 -9.51 23.74 -21.94
N ASN A 259 -8.64 24.52 -21.34
CA ASN A 259 -8.73 24.87 -19.92
C ASN A 259 -9.65 26.08 -19.76
N VAL A 260 -10.79 25.86 -19.10
CA VAL A 260 -11.76 26.90 -18.80
C VAL A 260 -11.82 27.10 -17.29
N GLU A 261 -11.52 28.32 -16.86
CA GLU A 261 -11.69 28.67 -15.44
C GLU A 261 -13.17 28.79 -15.10
N GLN A 262 -13.58 28.07 -14.07
CA GLN A 262 -14.96 28.06 -13.56
C GLN A 262 -14.95 28.31 -12.06
N THR A 263 -16.03 28.93 -11.57
CA THR A 263 -16.25 29.17 -10.15
C THR A 263 -17.16 28.09 -9.60
N TYR A 264 -16.81 27.51 -8.46
CA TYR A 264 -17.68 26.56 -7.77
C TYR A 264 -18.96 27.22 -7.28
N THR A 265 -20.07 26.55 -7.45
CA THR A 265 -21.31 26.89 -6.76
C THR A 265 -21.24 26.44 -5.29
N GLU A 266 -22.02 27.07 -4.41
CA GLU A 266 -22.10 26.69 -2.99
C GLU A 266 -22.48 25.19 -2.81
N ALA A 267 -23.34 24.66 -3.69
CA ALA A 267 -23.74 23.27 -3.66
C ALA A 267 -22.57 22.32 -4.01
N GLU A 268 -21.76 22.70 -5.00
CA GLU A 268 -20.56 21.94 -5.40
C GLU A 268 -19.50 21.99 -4.31
N VAL A 269 -19.29 23.15 -3.67
CA VAL A 269 -18.38 23.27 -2.52
C VAL A 269 -18.79 22.36 -1.37
N LYS A 270 -20.10 22.38 -1.00
CA LYS A 270 -20.61 21.51 0.06
C LYS A 270 -20.42 20.03 -0.28
N LYS A 271 -20.65 19.66 -1.54
CA LYS A 271 -20.44 18.28 -1.98
C LYS A 271 -18.98 17.89 -1.89
N LEU A 272 -18.06 18.72 -2.41
CA LEU A 272 -16.63 18.46 -2.40
C LEU A 272 -16.08 18.39 -0.97
N ALA A 273 -16.45 19.35 -0.11
CA ALA A 273 -16.06 19.34 1.29
C ALA A 273 -16.57 18.08 2.03
N SER A 274 -17.80 17.63 1.69
CA SER A 274 -18.35 16.40 2.28
C SER A 274 -17.62 15.14 1.79
N GLU A 275 -17.21 15.10 0.53
CA GLU A 275 -16.41 14.01 -0.04
C GLU A 275 -15.00 13.98 0.58
N ASN A 276 -14.35 15.13 0.70
CA ASN A 276 -13.02 15.23 1.34
C ASN A 276 -13.07 14.82 2.81
N LEU A 277 -14.06 15.29 3.56
CA LEU A 277 -14.27 14.90 4.96
C LEU A 277 -14.54 13.39 5.08
N LYS A 278 -15.34 12.83 4.17
CA LYS A 278 -15.61 11.38 4.15
C LYS A 278 -14.34 10.56 3.91
N ASN A 279 -13.51 10.99 2.95
CA ASN A 279 -12.24 10.32 2.67
C ASN A 279 -11.31 10.40 3.89
N TYR A 280 -11.18 11.58 4.53
CA TYR A 280 -10.40 11.75 5.74
C TYR A 280 -10.87 10.84 6.89
N ILE A 281 -12.19 10.71 7.08
CA ILE A 281 -12.78 9.79 8.07
C ILE A 281 -12.46 8.34 7.70
N SER A 282 -12.61 7.95 6.43
CA SER A 282 -12.27 6.60 5.98
C SER A 282 -10.81 6.25 6.25
N ASP A 283 -9.89 7.18 6.02
CA ASP A 283 -8.47 6.99 6.31
C ASP A 283 -8.18 6.79 7.82
N LEU A 284 -8.98 7.42 8.70
CA LEU A 284 -8.90 7.20 10.14
C LEU A 284 -9.48 5.83 10.54
N GLU A 285 -10.64 5.46 9.98
CA GLU A 285 -11.30 4.18 10.23
C GLU A 285 -10.44 2.99 9.73
N GLU A 286 -9.74 3.13 8.59
CA GLU A 286 -8.79 2.13 8.09
C GLU A 286 -7.60 1.91 9.03
N LYS A 287 -7.23 2.92 9.83
CA LYS A 287 -6.22 2.83 10.90
C LYS A 287 -6.78 2.28 12.22
N GLY A 288 -8.02 1.79 12.24
CA GLY A 288 -8.67 1.24 13.43
C GLY A 288 -9.20 2.29 14.40
N ILE A 289 -9.30 3.55 13.99
CA ILE A 289 -9.82 4.65 14.81
C ILE A 289 -11.33 4.71 14.70
N GLN A 290 -12.04 4.65 15.81
CA GLN A 290 -13.49 4.70 15.83
C GLN A 290 -14.00 6.13 16.01
N ILE A 291 -14.72 6.68 15.03
CA ILE A 291 -15.26 8.03 15.08
C ILE A 291 -16.50 8.07 15.97
N ILE A 292 -16.55 9.02 16.92
CA ILE A 292 -17.68 9.25 17.84
C ILE A 292 -18.54 10.41 17.34
N GLU A 293 -17.89 11.56 17.08
CA GLU A 293 -18.59 12.79 16.72
C GLU A 293 -17.75 13.59 15.71
N LYS A 294 -18.43 14.31 14.83
CA LYS A 294 -17.83 15.24 13.89
C LYS A 294 -18.59 16.56 13.88
N ASN A 295 -17.86 17.65 14.04
CA ASN A 295 -18.40 19.00 13.99
C ASN A 295 -17.54 19.83 13.07
N VAL A 296 -17.95 19.93 11.79
CA VAL A 296 -17.21 20.65 10.74
C VAL A 296 -18.13 21.69 10.12
N ILE A 297 -17.65 22.93 10.02
CA ILE A 297 -18.33 24.04 9.40
C ILE A 297 -17.58 24.51 8.16
N ILE A 298 -18.30 25.02 7.16
CA ILE A 298 -17.72 25.56 5.94
C ILE A 298 -17.91 27.08 5.97
N GLU A 299 -16.81 27.82 5.89
CA GLU A 299 -16.77 29.28 5.86
C GLU A 299 -16.13 29.77 4.56
N ARG A 300 -16.65 30.87 3.98
CA ARG A 300 -15.99 31.54 2.85
C ARG A 300 -15.05 32.62 3.39
N LYS A 301 -13.76 32.53 3.02
CA LYS A 301 -12.73 33.48 3.46
C LYS A 301 -11.71 33.73 2.34
N ASN A 302 -11.50 35.02 1.98
CA ASN A 302 -10.45 35.41 1.03
C ASN A 302 -10.42 34.62 -0.29
N GLN A 303 -11.55 34.54 -1.01
CA GLN A 303 -11.70 33.80 -2.28
C GLN A 303 -11.41 32.28 -2.17
N LYS A 304 -11.59 31.73 -0.98
CA LYS A 304 -11.53 30.30 -0.70
C LYS A 304 -12.67 29.91 0.21
N TYR A 305 -13.04 28.65 0.18
CA TYR A 305 -13.89 28.03 1.17
C TYR A 305 -13.00 27.21 2.10
N VAL A 306 -13.19 27.37 3.40
CA VAL A 306 -12.44 26.64 4.43
C VAL A 306 -13.42 25.77 5.19
N ALA A 307 -13.28 24.46 5.06
CA ALA A 307 -14.00 23.50 5.89
C ALA A 307 -13.12 23.20 7.12
N LYS A 308 -13.55 23.59 8.31
CA LYS A 308 -12.78 23.39 9.55
C LYS A 308 -13.66 22.90 10.67
N GLY A 309 -13.08 22.14 11.58
CA GLY A 309 -13.79 21.64 12.74
C GLY A 309 -13.00 20.63 13.53
N THR A 310 -13.72 19.89 14.35
CA THR A 310 -13.16 18.84 15.21
C THR A 310 -13.85 17.51 14.96
N ILE A 311 -13.09 16.44 15.09
CA ILE A 311 -13.55 15.07 15.00
C ILE A 311 -13.11 14.39 16.30
N GLU A 312 -14.08 13.91 17.08
CA GLU A 312 -13.81 13.11 18.28
C GLU A 312 -13.79 11.63 17.91
N ALA A 313 -12.77 10.94 18.36
CA ALA A 313 -12.57 9.55 18.07
C ALA A 313 -12.07 8.74 19.28
N LEU A 314 -12.32 7.43 19.26
CA LEU A 314 -11.72 6.46 20.18
C LEU A 314 -10.58 5.75 19.44
N GLU A 315 -9.40 5.74 20.04
CA GLU A 315 -8.25 5.01 19.54
C GLU A 315 -7.37 4.51 20.70
N SER A 316 -6.50 3.55 20.39
CA SER A 316 -5.43 3.17 21.30
C SER A 316 -4.37 4.24 21.32
N ILE A 317 -3.97 4.69 22.52
CA ILE A 317 -2.92 5.69 22.72
C ILE A 317 -1.65 5.10 23.35
N VAL A 318 -1.46 3.79 23.23
CA VAL A 318 -0.30 3.08 23.78
C VAL A 318 0.96 3.41 22.96
N SER A 319 2.03 3.77 23.65
CA SER A 319 3.38 3.84 23.11
C SER A 319 4.35 3.28 24.15
N TYR A 320 5.40 2.59 23.71
CA TYR A 320 6.37 1.97 24.60
C TYR A 320 7.60 2.85 24.75
N GLN A 321 8.10 2.98 25.99
CA GLN A 321 9.34 3.67 26.34
C GLN A 321 10.17 2.77 27.26
N PRO A 322 11.49 2.69 27.12
CA PRO A 322 12.35 1.95 28.05
C PRO A 322 12.14 2.42 29.48
N THR A 323 11.95 1.47 30.42
CA THR A 323 11.76 1.77 31.83
C THR A 323 13.07 2.27 32.45
N GLU A 324 13.01 3.35 33.22
CA GLU A 324 14.16 3.82 34.00
C GLU A 324 14.48 2.86 35.16
N ILE A 325 15.74 2.40 35.22
CA ILE A 325 16.21 1.54 36.32
C ILE A 325 16.56 2.44 37.52
N ILE A 326 15.79 2.31 38.60
CA ILE A 326 15.97 3.04 39.83
C ILE A 326 16.92 2.23 40.73
N GLU A 327 18.14 2.71 40.92
CA GLU A 327 19.07 2.14 41.90
C GLU A 327 18.73 2.68 43.29
N ILE A 328 18.33 1.79 44.20
CA ILE A 328 18.12 2.17 45.61
C ILE A 328 19.52 2.32 46.26
N THR A 329 19.97 3.56 46.41
CA THR A 329 21.19 3.83 47.17
C THR A 329 20.88 3.60 48.65
N SER A 330 21.44 2.54 49.24
CA SER A 330 21.41 2.33 50.67
C SER A 330 22.26 3.42 51.32
N GLU A 331 21.66 4.52 51.79
CA GLU A 331 22.31 5.45 52.69
C GLU A 331 22.71 4.73 53.98
N GLU A 332 24.00 4.77 54.23
CA GLU A 332 24.78 4.37 55.36
C GLU A 332 24.01 4.20 56.68
N ARG A 333 23.95 2.97 57.18
CA ARG A 333 23.86 2.71 58.59
C ARG A 333 25.22 3.13 59.20
N GLN A 334 25.33 4.36 59.72
CA GLN A 334 26.39 4.69 60.66
C GLN A 334 26.22 3.79 61.89
N PRO A 335 27.24 3.03 62.29
CA PRO A 335 27.23 2.37 63.60
C PRO A 335 27.26 3.45 64.68
N THR A 336 26.24 3.56 65.51
CA THR A 336 26.26 4.25 66.74
C THR A 336 27.23 3.49 67.65
N ASP A 337 28.42 4.07 67.87
CA ASP A 337 29.35 3.68 68.90
C ASP A 337 28.67 3.86 70.26
N GLU A 338 28.29 2.75 70.89
CA GLU A 338 28.03 2.69 72.30
C GLU A 338 29.39 2.57 73.00
N SER A 339 29.88 3.67 73.58
CA SER A 339 30.89 3.67 74.56
C SER A 339 30.36 4.37 75.78
N ASP A 340 30.29 3.59 76.86
CA ASP A 340 30.18 3.79 78.31
C ASP A 340 28.84 3.64 78.99
#